data_83e534a388da8b3f9ac908ddb798d100
#
_entry.id   83e534a388da8b3f9ac908ddb798d100
#
_cell.length_a   1.000
_cell.length_b   1.000
_cell.length_c   1.000
_cell.angle_alpha   90.00
_cell.angle_beta   90.00
_cell.angle_gamma   90.00
#
_symmetry.space_group_name_H-M   'P 1'
#
loop_
_entity.id
_entity.type
_entity.pdbx_description
1 polymer ?
#
loop_
_entity_poly.entity_id
_entity_poly.type
_entity_poly.pdbx_seq_one_letter_code
_entity_poly.pdbx_strand_id
1 'polypeptide(L)'
;MAQIDLGKLKFQWRGNYADSTAYEVDDVVFDKGTTWIVVSAVANSNTTDPEANNKFERMSSGYNYRAAYSGASIYYYNDLVLESNSVYRYISNAPSSGNPVSNTTYWQ
;
A
#
# COMPACT_ATOMS: atom_id res chain seq x y z
N MET A 1 -21.34 -12.09 -11.24
CA MET A 1 -20.88 -11.21 -10.24
C MET A 1 -22.04 -10.58 -9.58
N ALA A 2 -21.92 -10.47 -8.38
CA ALA A 2 -22.80 -9.53 -7.83
C ALA A 2 -22.69 -8.33 -8.73
N GLN A 3 -23.74 -7.97 -9.29
CA GLN A 3 -23.77 -6.76 -10.04
C GLN A 3 -23.38 -5.65 -9.11
N ILE A 4 -22.41 -4.87 -9.53
CA ILE A 4 -22.07 -3.67 -8.78
C ILE A 4 -23.08 -2.62 -9.19
N ASP A 5 -23.89 -2.25 -8.26
CA ASP A 5 -24.80 -1.14 -8.44
C ASP A 5 -24.12 0.11 -7.91
N LEU A 6 -23.56 0.89 -8.79
CA LEU A 6 -22.79 2.08 -8.39
C LEU A 6 -23.66 3.09 -7.65
N GLY A 7 -24.96 3.03 -7.82
CA GLY A 7 -25.86 3.92 -7.08
C GLY A 7 -25.93 3.57 -5.59
N LYS A 8 -25.52 2.35 -5.24
CA LYS A 8 -25.52 1.91 -3.84
C LYS A 8 -24.13 1.88 -3.23
N LEU A 9 -23.10 2.04 -4.03
CA LEU A 9 -21.75 2.12 -3.50
C LEU A 9 -21.54 3.50 -2.90
N LYS A 10 -21.06 3.50 -1.68
CA LYS A 10 -20.85 4.73 -0.94
C LYS A 10 -19.38 4.97 -0.70
N PHE A 11 -18.57 4.63 -1.71
CA PHE A 11 -17.15 4.92 -1.63
C PHE A 11 -16.97 6.43 -1.57
N GLN A 12 -16.20 6.87 -0.60
CA GLN A 12 -15.87 8.26 -0.48
C GLN A 12 -14.38 8.44 -0.67
N TRP A 13 -14.01 9.17 -1.73
CA TRP A 13 -12.61 9.50 -1.96
C TRP A 13 -12.15 10.53 -0.94
N ARG A 14 -11.10 10.19 -0.21
CA ARG A 14 -10.57 11.05 0.84
C ARG A 14 -9.20 11.64 0.49
N GLY A 15 -8.69 11.37 -0.70
CA GLY A 15 -7.39 11.86 -1.13
C GLY A 15 -6.24 11.08 -0.54
N ASN A 16 -5.12 11.75 -0.34
CA ASN A 16 -3.94 11.09 0.23
C ASN A 16 -4.20 10.71 1.68
N TYR A 17 -3.70 9.54 2.06
CA TYR A 17 -3.76 9.12 3.45
C TYR A 17 -3.01 10.12 4.34
N ALA A 18 -3.54 10.38 5.51
CA ALA A 18 -2.89 11.20 6.52
C ALA A 18 -3.01 10.55 7.89
N ASP A 19 -1.92 10.58 8.65
CA ASP A 19 -1.93 10.15 10.04
C ASP A 19 -2.88 11.01 10.87
N SER A 20 -3.33 10.46 11.98
CA SER A 20 -4.16 11.17 12.95
C SER A 20 -5.44 11.71 12.33
N THR A 21 -6.00 10.95 11.42
CA THR A 21 -7.25 11.28 10.73
C THR A 21 -8.20 10.10 10.88
N ALA A 22 -9.44 10.39 11.23
CA ALA A 22 -10.46 9.35 11.31
C ALA A 22 -10.95 9.01 9.91
N TYR A 23 -11.09 7.72 9.64
CA TYR A 23 -11.66 7.22 8.39
C TYR A 23 -12.78 6.25 8.71
N GLU A 24 -13.78 6.23 7.87
CA GLU A 24 -14.91 5.34 8.02
C GLU A 24 -14.85 4.23 6.98
N VAL A 25 -15.60 3.16 7.24
CA VAL A 25 -15.74 2.06 6.27
C VAL A 25 -16.17 2.62 4.91
N ASP A 26 -15.55 2.13 3.86
CA ASP A 26 -15.75 2.53 2.46
C ASP A 26 -15.12 3.87 2.08
N ASP A 27 -14.39 4.50 2.98
CA ASP A 27 -13.51 5.59 2.60
C ASP A 27 -12.35 5.03 1.77
N VAL A 28 -11.94 5.78 0.76
CA VAL A 28 -10.86 5.40 -0.15
C VAL A 28 -9.75 6.42 -0.06
N VAL A 29 -8.54 5.95 0.15
CA VAL A 29 -7.35 6.80 0.27
C VAL A 29 -6.26 6.32 -0.66
N PHE A 30 -5.34 7.20 -0.97
CA PHE A 30 -4.15 6.89 -1.77
C PHE A 30 -2.92 7.04 -0.89
N ASP A 31 -2.03 6.04 -0.94
CA ASP A 31 -0.77 6.10 -0.21
C ASP A 31 0.29 5.27 -0.93
N LYS A 32 1.43 5.89 -1.18
CA LYS A 32 2.62 5.25 -1.76
C LYS A 32 2.32 4.41 -3.00
N GLY A 33 1.56 4.99 -3.93
CA GLY A 33 1.27 4.35 -5.21
C GLY A 33 0.13 3.34 -5.19
N THR A 34 -0.50 3.15 -4.06
CA THR A 34 -1.59 2.19 -3.89
C THR A 34 -2.85 2.90 -3.44
N THR A 35 -3.97 2.49 -4.00
CA THR A 35 -5.29 2.92 -3.55
C THR A 35 -5.83 1.91 -2.54
N TRP A 36 -6.28 2.40 -1.40
CA TRP A 36 -6.74 1.59 -0.29
C TRP A 36 -8.19 1.89 0.03
N ILE A 37 -8.95 0.87 0.40
CA ILE A 37 -10.30 1.03 0.93
C ILE A 37 -10.31 0.67 2.41
N VAL A 38 -11.02 1.47 3.20
CA VAL A 38 -11.18 1.23 4.63
C VAL A 38 -12.24 0.15 4.82
N VAL A 39 -11.86 -0.92 5.51
CA VAL A 39 -12.76 -2.05 5.80
C VAL A 39 -13.18 -2.09 7.27
N SER A 40 -12.54 -1.30 8.11
CA SER A 40 -12.90 -1.16 9.53
C SER A 40 -12.55 0.26 9.95
N ALA A 41 -13.40 0.87 10.75
CA ALA A 41 -13.23 2.28 11.11
C ALA A 41 -11.87 2.55 11.73
N VAL A 42 -11.27 3.66 11.33
CA VAL A 42 -9.94 4.09 11.75
C VAL A 42 -10.09 5.29 12.68
N ALA A 43 -9.51 5.20 13.86
CA ALA A 43 -9.58 6.29 14.85
C ALA A 43 -8.67 7.46 14.44
N ASN A 44 -9.01 8.66 14.90
CA ASN A 44 -8.20 9.83 14.62
C ASN A 44 -6.85 9.86 15.35
N SER A 45 -6.59 8.86 16.19
CA SER A 45 -5.28 8.68 16.83
C SER A 45 -4.37 7.73 16.06
N ASN A 46 -4.84 7.17 14.95
CA ASN A 46 -4.07 6.20 14.18
C ASN A 46 -2.87 6.87 13.50
N THR A 47 -1.71 6.25 13.65
CA THR A 47 -0.48 6.64 12.96
C THR A 47 0.12 5.49 12.17
N THR A 48 -0.61 4.39 12.02
CA THR A 48 -0.15 3.23 11.24
C THR A 48 -0.62 3.38 9.81
N ASP A 49 0.33 3.37 8.87
CA ASP A 49 0.04 3.51 7.45
C ASP A 49 -0.82 2.36 6.94
N PRO A 50 -1.59 2.58 5.85
CA PRO A 50 -2.43 1.53 5.29
C PRO A 50 -1.69 0.24 4.99
N GLU A 51 -0.44 0.32 4.55
CA GLU A 51 0.38 -0.84 4.19
C GLU A 51 0.59 -1.80 5.35
N ALA A 52 0.55 -1.31 6.57
CA ALA A 52 0.76 -2.10 7.78
C ALA A 52 -0.47 -2.16 8.67
N ASN A 53 -1.62 -1.71 8.18
CA ASN A 53 -2.84 -1.58 8.97
C ASN A 53 -3.94 -2.44 8.35
N ASN A 54 -4.39 -3.45 9.08
CA ASN A 54 -5.42 -4.38 8.58
C ASN A 54 -6.81 -3.75 8.47
N LYS A 55 -6.97 -2.50 8.84
CA LYS A 55 -8.23 -1.76 8.64
C LYS A 55 -8.35 -1.22 7.22
N PHE A 56 -7.32 -1.37 6.42
CA PHE A 56 -7.30 -0.97 5.02
C PHE A 56 -7.07 -2.20 4.16
N GLU A 57 -7.70 -2.21 2.99
CA GLU A 57 -7.50 -3.25 1.99
C GLU A 57 -7.06 -2.62 0.68
N ARG A 58 -6.12 -3.28 -0.02
CA ARG A 58 -5.62 -2.76 -1.28
C ARG A 58 -6.68 -2.90 -2.36
N MET A 59 -7.00 -1.80 -3.04
CA MET A 59 -7.89 -1.81 -4.20
C MET A 59 -7.09 -1.94 -5.50
N SER A 60 -6.05 -1.12 -5.64
CA SER A 60 -5.20 -1.15 -6.82
C SER A 60 -3.82 -0.64 -6.44
N SER A 61 -2.80 -1.12 -7.16
CA SER A 61 -1.42 -0.76 -6.91
C SER A 61 -0.74 -0.33 -8.19
N GLY A 62 -0.12 0.84 -8.16
CA GLY A 62 0.82 1.25 -9.18
C GLY A 62 2.23 0.82 -8.81
N TYR A 63 3.17 0.98 -9.74
CA TYR A 63 4.58 0.75 -9.48
C TYR A 63 5.24 2.03 -9.02
N ASN A 64 6.16 1.91 -8.08
CA ASN A 64 6.90 3.04 -7.54
C ASN A 64 8.39 2.78 -7.64
N TYR A 65 9.07 3.45 -8.57
CA TYR A 65 10.50 3.25 -8.75
C TYR A 65 11.29 3.95 -7.65
N ARG A 66 12.08 3.17 -6.92
CA ARG A 66 12.83 3.65 -5.76
C ARG A 66 14.33 3.79 -6.07
N ALA A 67 14.74 3.65 -7.31
CA ALA A 67 16.14 3.70 -7.74
C ALA A 67 16.96 2.53 -7.14
N ALA A 68 18.22 2.76 -6.78
CA ALA A 68 19.08 1.70 -6.32
C ALA A 68 18.56 1.05 -5.04
N TYR A 69 18.69 -0.26 -4.94
CA TYR A 69 18.33 -0.98 -3.72
C TYR A 69 19.16 -0.47 -2.53
N SER A 70 18.50 -0.33 -1.39
CA SER A 70 19.16 0.01 -0.13
C SER A 70 18.62 -0.88 0.98
N GLY A 71 19.52 -1.54 1.69
CA GLY A 71 19.14 -2.38 2.83
C GLY A 71 18.59 -1.61 4.01
N ALA A 72 18.78 -0.29 4.04
CA ALA A 72 18.27 0.56 5.12
C ALA A 72 16.90 1.14 4.82
N SER A 73 16.41 1.01 3.59
CA SER A 73 15.12 1.57 3.20
C SER A 73 14.00 0.57 3.49
N ILE A 74 12.83 1.10 3.83
CA ILE A 74 11.62 0.29 3.95
C ILE A 74 10.95 0.25 2.59
N TYR A 75 10.64 -0.95 2.12
CA TYR A 75 9.98 -1.15 0.82
C TYR A 75 8.55 -1.62 1.01
N TYR A 76 7.73 -1.28 0.03
CA TYR A 76 6.30 -1.54 0.02
C TYR A 76 5.92 -2.29 -1.26
N TYR A 77 4.77 -2.92 -1.24
CA TYR A 77 4.31 -3.70 -2.38
C TYR A 77 4.36 -2.88 -3.67
N ASN A 78 4.93 -3.47 -4.70
CA ASN A 78 5.14 -2.87 -6.02
C ASN A 78 6.20 -1.76 -6.06
N ASP A 79 6.99 -1.59 -5.03
CA ASP A 79 8.20 -0.79 -5.16
C ASP A 79 9.18 -1.49 -6.10
N LEU A 80 9.80 -0.73 -6.98
CA LEU A 80 10.81 -1.22 -7.92
C LEU A 80 12.17 -0.69 -7.53
N VAL A 81 13.16 -1.56 -7.54
CA VAL A 81 14.55 -1.17 -7.26
C VAL A 81 15.46 -1.67 -8.35
N LEU A 82 16.59 -0.99 -8.51
CA LEU A 82 17.64 -1.39 -9.42
C LEU A 82 18.80 -1.99 -8.62
N GLU A 83 19.24 -3.18 -9.01
CA GLU A 83 20.40 -3.82 -8.41
C GLU A 83 21.13 -4.61 -9.49
N SER A 84 22.43 -4.32 -9.65
CA SER A 84 23.29 -5.02 -10.64
C SER A 84 22.66 -5.05 -12.04
N ASN A 85 22.16 -3.91 -12.49
CA ASN A 85 21.54 -3.72 -13.82
C ASN A 85 20.21 -4.48 -14.01
N SER A 86 19.64 -5.00 -12.95
CA SER A 86 18.32 -5.65 -13.00
C SER A 86 17.33 -4.92 -12.13
N VAL A 87 16.08 -4.89 -12.58
CA VAL A 87 14.98 -4.27 -11.83
C VAL A 87 14.24 -5.37 -11.09
N TYR A 88 14.02 -5.15 -9.80
CA TYR A 88 13.29 -6.08 -8.95
C TYR A 88 12.05 -5.40 -8.40
N ARG A 89 10.98 -6.17 -8.22
CA ARG A 89 9.72 -5.69 -7.66
C ARG A 89 9.51 -6.29 -6.27
N TYR A 90 9.21 -5.43 -5.30
CA TYR A 90 8.85 -5.88 -3.96
C TYR A 90 7.45 -6.53 -4.00
N ILE A 91 7.34 -7.75 -3.53
CA ILE A 91 6.12 -8.55 -3.66
C ILE A 91 5.44 -8.88 -2.34
N SER A 92 6.05 -8.51 -1.22
CA SER A 92 5.44 -8.77 0.09
C SER A 92 4.36 -7.73 0.39
N ASN A 93 3.25 -8.17 0.97
CA ASN A 93 2.20 -7.26 1.43
C ASN A 93 2.61 -6.48 2.67
N ALA A 94 3.56 -6.98 3.43
CA ALA A 94 4.04 -6.31 4.64
C ALA A 94 5.29 -5.50 4.31
N PRO A 95 5.34 -4.22 4.67
CA PRO A 95 6.55 -3.42 4.48
C PRO A 95 7.70 -3.98 5.32
N SER A 96 8.91 -3.89 4.77
CA SER A 96 10.09 -4.33 5.51
C SER A 96 11.36 -3.70 4.94
N SER A 97 12.46 -3.87 5.67
CA SER A 97 13.79 -3.45 5.25
C SER A 97 14.79 -4.57 5.49
N GLY A 98 15.97 -4.46 4.89
CA GLY A 98 17.06 -5.40 5.14
C GLY A 98 16.94 -6.73 4.41
N ASN A 99 16.02 -6.87 3.45
CA ASN A 99 15.86 -8.10 2.68
C ASN A 99 16.52 -7.92 1.32
N PRO A 100 17.61 -8.66 1.02
CA PRO A 100 18.30 -8.51 -0.27
C PRO A 100 17.40 -8.95 -1.42
N VAL A 101 17.67 -8.41 -2.61
CA VAL A 101 16.85 -8.69 -3.80
C VAL A 101 16.91 -10.16 -4.22
N SER A 102 17.90 -10.92 -3.74
CA SER A 102 17.98 -12.35 -3.96
C SER A 102 16.97 -13.14 -3.14
N ASN A 103 16.34 -12.52 -2.16
CA ASN A 103 15.35 -13.19 -1.32
C ASN A 103 14.00 -13.19 -2.04
N THR A 104 13.65 -14.34 -2.63
CA THR A 104 12.45 -14.47 -3.45
C THR A 104 11.14 -14.44 -2.66
N THR A 105 11.21 -14.48 -1.33
CA THR A 105 10.03 -14.24 -0.50
C THR A 105 9.57 -12.79 -0.60
N TYR A 106 10.49 -11.87 -0.82
CA TYR A 106 10.20 -10.44 -0.84
C TYR A 106 10.32 -9.80 -2.22
N TRP A 107 11.09 -10.39 -3.13
CA TRP A 107 11.42 -9.76 -4.41
C TRP A 107 11.21 -10.70 -5.59
N GLN A 108 10.86 -10.10 -6.71
CA GLN A 108 10.66 -10.82 -7.95
C GLN A 108 11.42 -10.14 -9.10
#